data_5c1dd4b0029e411da2d57957530cdcea
#
_entry.id   5c1dd4b0029e411da2d57957530cdcea
#
_cell.length_a   1.000
_cell.length_b   1.000
_cell.length_c   1.000
_cell.angle_alpha   90.00
_cell.angle_beta   90.00
_cell.angle_gamma   90.00
#
_symmetry.space_group_name_H-M   'P 1'
#
loop_
_entity.id
_entity.type
_entity.pdbx_description
1 polymer ?
#
loop_
_entity_poly.entity_id
_entity_poly.type
_entity_poly.pdbx_seq_one_letter_code
_entity_poly.pdbx_strand_id
1 'polypeptide(L)'
;MTVRAVDPADFPALDDLCRVHRAVEAEAVARLRDCRSRAYRGFLATAGGTPLGYLWWVDARGHQAHPHPLVQALGLELDEGSAYVFDFFIAPPWRRKRLSQPFLADVHAGLQELGYGKAVAHVNSINHRARRAYWAAGWKDVETVRIWSVLSSVLICPGGWRFADSRWF
;
A
#
# COMPACT_ATOMS: atom_id res chain seq x y z
N MET A 1 5.08 4.98 19.14
CA MET A 1 5.24 4.52 17.74
C MET A 1 5.94 5.64 17.00
N THR A 2 6.93 5.30 16.21
CA THR A 2 7.62 6.23 15.30
C THR A 2 7.41 5.73 13.88
N VAL A 3 7.09 6.63 12.96
CA VAL A 3 6.96 6.34 11.52
C VAL A 3 8.08 7.08 10.78
N ARG A 4 8.76 6.39 9.90
CA ARG A 4 9.83 6.95 9.07
C ARG A 4 9.89 6.29 7.70
N ALA A 5 10.60 6.89 6.78
CA ALA A 5 10.88 6.24 5.50
C ALA A 5 11.63 4.92 5.71
N VAL A 6 11.34 3.95 4.83
CA VAL A 6 12.05 2.67 4.77
C VAL A 6 13.45 2.93 4.23
N ASP A 7 14.44 2.43 4.95
CA ASP A 7 15.85 2.38 4.53
C ASP A 7 16.19 0.99 3.96
N PRO A 8 17.13 0.85 3.02
CA PRO A 8 17.61 -0.45 2.58
C PRO A 8 18.04 -1.41 3.70
N ALA A 9 18.53 -0.92 4.82
CA ALA A 9 18.88 -1.70 5.99
C ALA A 9 17.67 -2.33 6.71
N ASP A 10 16.45 -1.85 6.44
CA ASP A 10 15.22 -2.38 7.06
C ASP A 10 14.71 -3.68 6.39
N PHE A 11 15.17 -3.98 5.16
CA PHE A 11 14.62 -5.11 4.41
C PHE A 11 14.73 -6.46 5.13
N PRO A 12 15.80 -6.81 5.84
CA PRO A 12 15.84 -8.06 6.63
C PRO A 12 14.72 -8.12 7.67
N ALA A 13 14.49 -7.03 8.40
CA ALA A 13 13.44 -6.95 9.41
C ALA A 13 12.02 -6.97 8.81
N LEU A 14 11.84 -6.39 7.62
CA LEU A 14 10.59 -6.46 6.85
C LEU A 14 10.34 -7.87 6.30
N ASP A 15 11.38 -8.56 5.82
CA ASP A 15 11.30 -9.97 5.40
C ASP A 15 10.84 -10.86 6.56
N ASP A 16 11.44 -10.69 7.74
CA ASP A 16 11.07 -11.44 8.94
C ASP A 16 9.63 -11.12 9.38
N LEU A 17 9.24 -9.86 9.36
CA LEU A 17 7.88 -9.43 9.67
C LEU A 17 6.86 -10.10 8.74
N CYS A 18 7.15 -10.16 7.43
CA CYS A 18 6.30 -10.83 6.45
C CYS A 18 6.26 -12.35 6.68
N ARG A 19 7.39 -13.00 6.86
CA ARG A 19 7.46 -14.46 7.10
C ARG A 19 6.71 -14.88 8.34
N VAL A 20 6.86 -14.13 9.43
CA VAL A 20 6.22 -14.47 10.71
C VAL A 20 4.72 -14.18 10.69
N HIS A 21 4.30 -13.07 10.12
CA HIS A 21 2.93 -12.59 10.28
C HIS A 21 2.05 -12.65 9.04
N ARG A 22 2.65 -12.91 7.88
CA ARG A 22 1.96 -13.06 6.59
C ARG A 22 2.26 -14.40 5.91
N ALA A 23 2.70 -15.40 6.65
CA ALA A 23 3.05 -16.72 6.12
C ALA A 23 1.91 -17.42 5.35
N VAL A 24 0.66 -17.13 5.71
CA VAL A 24 -0.53 -17.61 4.99
C VAL A 24 -0.79 -16.85 3.68
N GLU A 25 -0.15 -15.70 3.49
CA GLU A 25 -0.18 -14.92 2.26
C GLU A 25 1.09 -15.25 1.47
N ALA A 26 1.08 -16.38 0.73
CA ALA A 26 2.26 -16.86 -0.01
C ALA A 26 2.93 -15.78 -0.89
N GLU A 27 2.19 -14.76 -1.26
CA GLU A 27 2.63 -13.66 -2.11
C GLU A 27 3.19 -12.45 -1.35
N ALA A 28 3.06 -12.39 -0.01
CA ALA A 28 3.49 -11.21 0.75
C ALA A 28 5.01 -10.97 0.65
N VAL A 29 5.81 -12.03 0.74
CA VAL A 29 7.27 -11.95 0.58
C VAL A 29 7.63 -11.63 -0.88
N ALA A 30 6.89 -12.16 -1.85
CA ALA A 30 7.10 -11.85 -3.26
C ALA A 30 6.81 -10.36 -3.54
N ARG A 31 5.69 -9.82 -3.01
CA ARG A 31 5.40 -8.38 -3.11
C ARG A 31 6.49 -7.50 -2.50
N LEU A 32 7.02 -7.88 -1.35
CA LEU A 32 8.13 -7.14 -0.72
C LEU A 32 9.38 -7.12 -1.62
N ARG A 33 9.71 -8.25 -2.24
CA ARG A 33 10.80 -8.34 -3.22
C ARG A 33 10.53 -7.48 -4.45
N ASP A 34 9.29 -7.50 -4.95
CA ASP A 34 8.86 -6.65 -6.06
C ASP A 34 8.99 -5.16 -5.70
N CYS A 35 8.58 -4.76 -4.49
CA CYS A 35 8.74 -3.39 -4.02
C CYS A 35 10.22 -2.97 -4.01
N ARG A 36 11.10 -3.85 -3.52
CA ARG A 36 12.54 -3.61 -3.52
C ARG A 36 13.13 -3.52 -4.93
N SER A 37 12.79 -4.46 -5.81
CA SER A 37 13.33 -4.50 -7.18
C SER A 37 12.88 -3.33 -8.03
N ARG A 38 11.68 -2.80 -7.78
CA ARG A 38 11.10 -1.63 -8.45
C ARG A 38 11.46 -0.30 -7.81
N ALA A 39 12.28 -0.33 -6.73
CA ALA A 39 12.64 0.85 -5.94
C ALA A 39 11.42 1.65 -5.46
N TYR A 40 10.29 0.97 -5.16
CA TYR A 40 9.15 1.61 -4.53
C TYR A 40 9.54 2.10 -3.13
N ARG A 41 8.96 3.22 -2.73
CA ARG A 41 9.24 3.84 -1.44
C ARG A 41 8.26 3.33 -0.39
N GLY A 42 8.67 3.36 0.86
CA GLY A 42 7.83 2.89 1.94
C GLY A 42 7.98 3.70 3.22
N PHE A 43 7.02 3.54 4.11
CA PHE A 43 7.07 3.99 5.49
C PHE A 43 7.06 2.78 6.42
N LEU A 44 7.90 2.81 7.43
CA LEU A 44 8.04 1.80 8.47
C LEU A 44 7.58 2.37 9.80
N ALA A 45 6.65 1.68 10.47
CA ALA A 45 6.29 1.98 11.84
C ALA A 45 7.08 1.08 12.80
N THR A 46 7.65 1.69 13.84
CA THR A 46 8.42 0.98 14.88
C THR A 46 8.01 1.40 16.28
N ALA A 47 8.25 0.52 17.26
CA ALA A 47 8.24 0.86 18.68
C ALA A 47 9.47 0.25 19.36
N GLY A 48 10.30 1.08 19.98
CA GLY A 48 11.55 0.61 20.59
C GLY A 48 12.46 -0.13 19.61
N GLY A 49 12.50 0.29 18.34
CA GLY A 49 13.27 -0.36 17.27
C GLY A 49 12.58 -1.60 16.64
N THR A 50 11.51 -2.12 17.25
CA THR A 50 10.78 -3.28 16.71
C THR A 50 9.81 -2.86 15.62
N PRO A 51 9.86 -3.47 14.39
CA PRO A 51 8.90 -3.23 13.34
C PRO A 51 7.47 -3.61 13.76
N LEU A 52 6.52 -2.69 13.55
CA LEU A 52 5.10 -2.89 13.85
C LEU A 52 4.28 -3.11 12.59
N GLY A 53 4.70 -2.50 11.51
CA GLY A 53 3.98 -2.51 10.24
C GLY A 53 4.64 -1.60 9.23
N TYR A 54 4.13 -1.63 8.02
CA TYR A 54 4.64 -0.84 6.90
C TYR A 54 3.52 -0.41 5.95
N LEU A 55 3.85 0.50 5.07
CA LEU A 55 3.02 0.93 3.94
C LEU A 55 3.95 1.29 2.79
N TRP A 56 3.63 0.83 1.58
CA TRP A 56 4.37 1.17 0.38
C TRP A 56 3.67 2.26 -0.41
N TRP A 57 4.45 2.97 -1.23
CA TRP A 57 3.91 4.00 -2.11
C TRP A 57 4.77 4.22 -3.36
N VAL A 58 4.13 4.75 -4.40
CA VAL A 58 4.74 5.13 -5.66
C VAL A 58 4.12 6.45 -6.15
N ASP A 59 4.93 7.33 -6.70
CA ASP A 59 4.49 8.56 -7.37
C ASP A 59 4.39 8.36 -8.89
N ALA A 60 4.01 9.42 -9.62
CA ALA A 60 3.90 9.39 -11.07
C ALA A 60 5.22 8.99 -11.76
N ARG A 61 6.37 9.51 -11.30
CA ARG A 61 7.69 9.19 -11.88
C ARG A 61 8.09 7.76 -11.61
N GLY A 62 7.91 7.28 -10.40
CA GLY A 62 8.18 5.88 -10.04
C GLY A 62 7.26 4.93 -10.80
N HIS A 63 5.99 5.31 -11.00
CA HIS A 63 5.05 4.53 -11.81
C HIS A 63 5.42 4.51 -13.29
N GLN A 64 5.92 5.62 -13.86
CA GLN A 64 6.41 5.65 -15.25
C GLN A 64 7.63 4.75 -15.44
N ALA A 65 8.57 4.77 -14.50
CA ALA A 65 9.78 3.94 -14.56
C ALA A 65 9.47 2.44 -14.32
N HIS A 66 8.61 2.16 -13.35
CA HIS A 66 8.22 0.82 -12.94
C HIS A 66 6.70 0.77 -12.70
N PRO A 67 5.91 0.47 -13.73
CA PRO A 67 4.45 0.50 -13.63
C PRO A 67 3.91 -0.37 -12.48
N HIS A 68 3.14 0.25 -11.59
CA HIS A 68 2.47 -0.47 -10.52
C HIS A 68 1.24 -1.19 -11.09
N PRO A 69 1.12 -2.52 -10.93
CA PRO A 69 0.09 -3.31 -11.60
C PRO A 69 -1.34 -2.82 -11.31
N LEU A 70 -1.65 -2.46 -10.06
CA LEU A 70 -2.99 -1.96 -9.69
C LEU A 70 -3.28 -0.57 -10.28
N VAL A 71 -2.33 0.35 -10.26
CA VAL A 71 -2.48 1.68 -10.87
C VAL A 71 -2.80 1.53 -12.35
N GLN A 72 -2.03 0.67 -13.04
CA GLN A 72 -2.22 0.38 -14.46
C GLN A 72 -3.55 -0.33 -14.73
N ALA A 73 -3.88 -1.38 -13.96
CA ALA A 73 -5.12 -2.13 -14.12
C ALA A 73 -6.36 -1.29 -13.85
N LEU A 74 -6.34 -0.45 -12.82
CA LEU A 74 -7.43 0.45 -12.47
C LEU A 74 -7.53 1.67 -13.39
N GLY A 75 -6.49 1.93 -14.22
CA GLY A 75 -6.43 3.12 -15.07
C GLY A 75 -6.33 4.41 -14.26
N LEU A 76 -5.69 4.34 -13.08
CA LEU A 76 -5.49 5.51 -12.25
C LEU A 76 -4.43 6.42 -12.87
N GLU A 77 -4.78 7.67 -13.05
CA GLU A 77 -3.82 8.70 -13.45
C GLU A 77 -3.20 9.32 -12.19
N LEU A 78 -1.89 9.22 -12.10
CA LEU A 78 -1.11 9.88 -11.05
C LEU A 78 -0.51 11.15 -11.61
N ASP A 79 -0.96 12.30 -11.12
CA ASP A 79 -0.31 13.59 -11.38
C ASP A 79 0.98 13.75 -10.56
N GLU A 80 1.79 14.77 -10.87
CA GLU A 80 3.07 15.01 -10.18
C GLU A 80 2.92 15.29 -8.68
N GLY A 81 1.74 15.74 -8.24
CA GLY A 81 1.41 16.00 -6.83
C GLY A 81 0.76 14.83 -6.11
N SER A 82 0.66 13.66 -6.75
CA SER A 82 -0.03 12.49 -6.22
C SER A 82 0.91 11.34 -5.87
N ALA A 83 0.60 10.63 -4.80
CA ALA A 83 1.20 9.36 -4.43
C ALA A 83 0.13 8.27 -4.33
N TYR A 84 0.38 7.10 -4.94
CA TYR A 84 -0.45 5.92 -4.75
C TYR A 84 0.13 5.08 -3.61
N VAL A 85 -0.66 4.86 -2.56
CA VAL A 85 -0.27 4.07 -1.40
C VAL A 85 -0.92 2.69 -1.43
N PHE A 86 -0.16 1.67 -1.06
CA PHE A 86 -0.59 0.28 -1.15
C PHE A 86 0.08 -0.60 -0.09
N ASP A 87 -0.39 -1.85 0.02
CA ASP A 87 0.10 -2.87 0.94
C ASP A 87 0.31 -2.36 2.38
N PHE A 88 -0.70 -1.64 2.91
CA PHE A 88 -0.72 -1.21 4.29
C PHE A 88 -0.88 -2.41 5.23
N PHE A 89 0.10 -2.63 6.06
CA PHE A 89 0.14 -3.76 6.98
C PHE A 89 0.51 -3.35 8.40
N ILE A 90 -0.22 -3.88 9.38
CA ILE A 90 0.12 -3.85 10.81
C ILE A 90 0.16 -5.28 11.32
N ALA A 91 1.25 -5.67 11.93
CA ALA A 91 1.45 -7.02 12.47
C ALA A 91 0.38 -7.37 13.52
N PRO A 92 -0.14 -8.62 13.53
CA PRO A 92 -1.22 -9.05 14.40
C PRO A 92 -1.09 -8.69 15.87
N PRO A 93 0.09 -8.81 16.53
CA PRO A 93 0.25 -8.43 17.94
C PRO A 93 -0.02 -6.95 18.23
N TRP A 94 0.04 -6.10 17.20
CA TRP A 94 -0.13 -4.66 17.28
C TRP A 94 -1.49 -4.18 16.79
N ARG A 95 -2.31 -5.08 16.23
CA ARG A 95 -3.69 -4.79 15.83
C ARG A 95 -4.56 -4.49 17.06
N ARG A 96 -5.70 -3.83 16.85
CA ARG A 96 -6.66 -3.41 17.90
C ARG A 96 -6.09 -2.41 18.93
N LYS A 97 -4.85 -1.94 18.76
CA LYS A 97 -4.24 -0.89 19.61
C LYS A 97 -4.43 0.52 19.02
N ARG A 98 -5.36 0.67 18.08
CA ARG A 98 -5.67 1.95 17.40
C ARG A 98 -4.47 2.60 16.69
N LEU A 99 -3.48 1.81 16.29
CA LEU A 99 -2.26 2.31 15.65
C LEU A 99 -2.44 2.69 14.18
N SER A 100 -3.50 2.20 13.51
CA SER A 100 -3.72 2.47 12.08
C SER A 100 -3.92 3.96 11.79
N GLN A 101 -4.70 4.65 12.63
CA GLN A 101 -4.98 6.08 12.44
C GLN A 101 -3.73 6.94 12.57
N PRO A 102 -2.97 6.90 13.67
CA PRO A 102 -1.74 7.69 13.77
C PRO A 102 -0.71 7.28 12.72
N PHE A 103 -0.60 6.00 12.36
CA PHE A 103 0.30 5.59 11.29
C PHE A 103 -0.07 6.26 9.95
N LEU A 104 -1.34 6.20 9.53
CA LEU A 104 -1.78 6.82 8.29
C LEU A 104 -1.67 8.35 8.33
N ALA A 105 -1.84 8.97 9.50
CA ALA A 105 -1.63 10.41 9.67
C ALA A 105 -0.14 10.77 9.49
N ASP A 106 0.78 10.01 10.10
CA ASP A 106 2.23 10.22 9.96
C ASP A 106 2.68 9.98 8.51
N VAL A 107 2.12 8.96 7.82
CA VAL A 107 2.35 8.73 6.39
C VAL A 107 1.92 9.94 5.57
N HIS A 108 0.72 10.47 5.83
CA HIS A 108 0.22 11.64 5.12
C HIS A 108 1.11 12.86 5.35
N ALA A 109 1.53 13.12 6.59
CA ALA A 109 2.47 14.19 6.91
C ALA A 109 3.80 14.02 6.17
N GLY A 110 4.37 12.79 6.19
CA GLY A 110 5.62 12.50 5.47
C GLY A 110 5.49 12.66 3.95
N LEU A 111 4.35 12.31 3.36
CA LEU A 111 4.10 12.57 1.93
C LEU A 111 3.99 14.07 1.64
N GLN A 112 3.35 14.86 2.52
CA GLN A 112 3.28 16.32 2.39
C GLN A 112 4.66 16.98 2.50
N GLU A 113 5.50 16.53 3.42
CA GLU A 113 6.90 17.01 3.54
C GLU A 113 7.73 16.72 2.28
N LEU A 114 7.40 15.62 1.57
CA LEU A 114 7.99 15.28 0.28
C LEU A 114 7.36 16.03 -0.92
N GLY A 115 6.37 16.90 -0.68
CA GLY A 115 5.72 17.73 -1.70
C GLY A 115 4.48 17.12 -2.36
N TYR A 116 3.96 15.99 -1.85
CA TYR A 116 2.74 15.38 -2.38
C TYR A 116 1.50 15.95 -1.68
N GLY A 117 0.63 16.59 -2.44
CA GLY A 117 -0.64 17.15 -1.93
C GLY A 117 -1.79 16.14 -1.89
N LYS A 118 -1.62 14.99 -2.54
CA LYS A 118 -2.68 13.99 -2.69
C LYS A 118 -2.13 12.58 -2.52
N ALA A 119 -2.82 11.77 -1.74
CA ALA A 119 -2.57 10.34 -1.62
C ALA A 119 -3.81 9.55 -2.05
N VAL A 120 -3.61 8.51 -2.86
CA VAL A 120 -4.66 7.64 -3.38
C VAL A 120 -4.39 6.21 -2.93
N ALA A 121 -5.42 5.49 -2.52
CA ALA A 121 -5.33 4.08 -2.16
C ALA A 121 -6.48 3.29 -2.79
N HIS A 122 -6.22 2.06 -3.17
CA HIS A 122 -7.26 1.08 -3.47
C HIS A 122 -7.54 0.24 -2.21
N VAL A 123 -8.81 0.10 -1.87
CA VAL A 123 -9.23 -0.76 -0.75
C VAL A 123 -10.41 -1.63 -1.21
N ASN A 124 -10.27 -2.94 -1.06
CA ASN A 124 -11.36 -3.85 -1.38
C ASN A 124 -12.59 -3.53 -0.51
N SER A 125 -13.78 -3.44 -1.13
CA SER A 125 -15.02 -3.06 -0.46
C SER A 125 -15.40 -3.96 0.71
N ILE A 126 -15.05 -5.25 0.66
CA ILE A 126 -15.28 -6.21 1.74
C ILE A 126 -14.27 -6.07 2.89
N ASN A 127 -13.16 -5.35 2.69
CA ASN A 127 -12.18 -5.08 3.75
C ASN A 127 -12.63 -3.90 4.63
N HIS A 128 -13.72 -4.10 5.35
CA HIS A 128 -14.31 -3.08 6.23
C HIS A 128 -13.33 -2.57 7.31
N ARG A 129 -12.33 -3.37 7.68
CA ARG A 129 -11.32 -2.95 8.66
C ARG A 129 -10.38 -1.90 8.08
N ALA A 130 -9.85 -2.14 6.89
CA ALA A 130 -9.00 -1.18 6.19
C ALA A 130 -9.79 0.11 5.88
N ARG A 131 -11.01 0.00 5.31
CA ARG A 131 -11.85 1.17 5.02
C ARG A 131 -12.05 2.04 6.26
N ARG A 132 -12.43 1.44 7.40
CA ARG A 132 -12.58 2.19 8.67
C ARG A 132 -11.28 2.84 9.14
N ALA A 133 -10.13 2.19 8.93
CA ALA A 133 -8.84 2.78 9.30
C ALA A 133 -8.52 4.01 8.46
N TYR A 134 -8.73 3.94 7.15
CA TYR A 134 -8.54 5.07 6.24
C TYR A 134 -9.51 6.21 6.56
N TRP A 135 -10.82 5.94 6.73
CA TRP A 135 -11.80 6.97 7.11
C TRP A 135 -11.46 7.64 8.44
N ALA A 136 -11.07 6.86 9.46
CA ALA A 136 -10.66 7.41 10.76
C ALA A 136 -9.41 8.31 10.66
N ALA A 137 -8.57 8.10 9.64
CA ALA A 137 -7.42 8.93 9.33
C ALA A 137 -7.74 10.11 8.38
N GLY A 138 -9.03 10.36 8.09
CA GLY A 138 -9.49 11.49 7.28
C GLY A 138 -9.55 11.24 5.77
N TRP A 139 -9.28 10.01 5.31
CA TRP A 139 -9.42 9.64 3.89
C TRP A 139 -10.89 9.58 3.49
N LYS A 140 -11.16 9.86 2.22
CA LYS A 140 -12.51 9.86 1.65
C LYS A 140 -12.60 8.90 0.48
N ASP A 141 -13.76 8.24 0.33
CA ASP A 141 -14.05 7.48 -0.87
C ASP A 141 -14.22 8.47 -2.04
N VAL A 142 -13.49 8.23 -3.12
CA VAL A 142 -13.56 9.05 -4.35
C VAL A 142 -14.42 8.34 -5.38
N GLU A 143 -14.17 7.04 -5.56
CA GLU A 143 -14.87 6.24 -6.54
C GLU A 143 -14.97 4.78 -6.07
N THR A 144 -16.02 4.09 -6.50
CA THR A 144 -16.17 2.64 -6.32
C THR A 144 -16.20 1.97 -7.68
N VAL A 145 -15.20 1.14 -7.94
CA VAL A 145 -15.11 0.36 -9.17
C VAL A 145 -15.46 -1.10 -8.89
N ARG A 146 -16.14 -1.76 -9.85
CA ARG A 146 -16.37 -3.21 -9.80
C ARG A 146 -15.28 -3.91 -10.57
N ILE A 147 -14.63 -4.86 -9.92
CA ILE A 147 -13.55 -5.65 -10.50
C ILE A 147 -14.02 -7.10 -10.56
N TRP A 148 -14.00 -7.68 -11.75
CA TRP A 148 -14.24 -9.10 -12.00
C TRP A 148 -12.93 -9.71 -12.48
N SER A 149 -12.39 -10.68 -11.77
CA SER A 149 -11.19 -11.38 -12.20
C SER A 149 -11.56 -12.72 -12.83
N VAL A 150 -11.02 -12.97 -14.02
CA VAL A 150 -11.12 -14.27 -14.71
C VAL A 150 -9.75 -14.64 -15.21
N LEU A 151 -9.17 -15.68 -14.63
CA LEU A 151 -7.79 -16.08 -14.91
C LEU A 151 -6.80 -14.92 -14.69
N SER A 152 -6.01 -14.57 -15.71
CA SER A 152 -5.05 -13.46 -15.66
C SER A 152 -5.62 -12.11 -16.15
N SER A 153 -6.94 -12.04 -16.35
CA SER A 153 -7.59 -10.82 -16.84
C SER A 153 -8.56 -10.27 -15.80
N VAL A 154 -8.69 -8.97 -15.75
CA VAL A 154 -9.68 -8.27 -14.93
C VAL A 154 -10.58 -7.42 -15.80
N LEU A 155 -11.87 -7.45 -15.50
CA LEU A 155 -12.86 -6.51 -16.01
C LEU A 155 -13.10 -5.44 -14.96
N ILE A 156 -12.89 -4.20 -15.31
CA ILE A 156 -13.13 -3.04 -14.44
C ILE A 156 -14.32 -2.26 -15.00
N CYS A 157 -15.33 -2.04 -14.19
CA CYS A 157 -16.53 -1.32 -14.60
C CYS A 157 -16.64 0.01 -13.83
N PRO A 158 -16.67 1.18 -14.53
CA PRO A 158 -16.49 1.32 -15.98
C PRO A 158 -15.00 1.26 -16.37
N GLY A 159 -14.63 0.71 -17.51
CA GLY A 159 -13.22 0.74 -17.96
C GLY A 159 -12.77 -0.44 -18.83
N GLY A 160 -13.57 -1.51 -18.89
CA GLY A 160 -13.32 -2.65 -19.78
C GLY A 160 -12.30 -3.67 -19.24
N TRP A 161 -11.94 -4.62 -20.11
CA TRP A 161 -11.00 -5.69 -19.77
C TRP A 161 -9.56 -5.22 -19.80
N ARG A 162 -8.79 -5.61 -18.78
CA ARG A 162 -7.35 -5.34 -18.66
C ARG A 162 -6.62 -6.58 -18.17
N PHE A 163 -5.36 -6.73 -18.54
CA PHE A 163 -4.49 -7.73 -17.94
C PHE A 163 -4.02 -7.24 -16.58
N ALA A 164 -4.09 -8.12 -15.58
CA ALA A 164 -3.61 -7.83 -14.25
C ALA A 164 -2.98 -9.06 -13.61
N ASP A 165 -1.95 -8.81 -12.83
CA ASP A 165 -1.33 -9.84 -12.01
C ASP A 165 -2.18 -10.07 -10.75
N SER A 166 -2.70 -11.29 -10.59
CA SER A 166 -3.59 -11.67 -9.47
C SER A 166 -2.98 -11.43 -8.09
N ARG A 167 -1.65 -11.35 -7.99
CA ARG A 167 -0.93 -11.10 -6.74
C ARG A 167 -1.24 -9.73 -6.12
N TRP A 168 -1.83 -8.83 -6.88
CA TRP A 168 -2.10 -7.45 -6.45
C TRP A 168 -3.58 -7.18 -6.12
N PHE A 169 -4.46 -8.13 -6.38
CA PHE A 169 -5.87 -8.09 -6.05
C PHE A 169 -6.21 -9.05 -4.91
#